data_48b32ce50afdead86208ee3ff53402dc
#
_entry.id   48b32ce50afdead86208ee3ff53402dc
#
_cell.length_a   1.000
_cell.length_b   1.000
_cell.length_c   1.000
_cell.angle_alpha   90.00
_cell.angle_beta   90.00
_cell.angle_gamma   90.00
#
_symmetry.space_group_name_H-M   'P 1'
#
loop_
_entity.id
_entity.type
_entity.pdbx_description
1 polymer ?
#
loop_
_entity_poly.entity_id
_entity_poly.type
_entity_poly.pdbx_seq_one_letter_code
_entity_poly.pdbx_strand_id
1 'polypeptide(L)'
;MNPVIDNRKARYAYEIQDKFHAGLQLTGTEVKAIREGKVSLAESYVVVSSSGELWVKGMHISEFSHGSYANHPPLRERKLLLKKREIEKIAKKLNDKGLTLIPLKISSVSISRSQE
;
A
#
# COMPACT_ATOMS: atom_id res chain seq x y z
N MET A 1 -7.32 -20.33 -1.52
CA MET A 1 -6.48 -19.63 -2.52
C MET A 1 -6.62 -18.13 -2.28
N ASN A 2 -5.51 -17.43 -2.21
CA ASN A 2 -5.54 -15.98 -2.03
C ASN A 2 -5.72 -15.30 -3.39
N PRO A 3 -6.62 -14.30 -3.48
CA PRO A 3 -6.77 -13.56 -4.72
C PRO A 3 -5.51 -12.78 -5.06
N VAL A 4 -5.24 -12.61 -6.34
CA VAL A 4 -4.14 -11.76 -6.81
C VAL A 4 -4.67 -10.33 -6.92
N ILE A 5 -4.13 -9.45 -6.10
CA ILE A 5 -4.49 -8.02 -6.10
C ILE A 5 -3.35 -7.26 -6.74
N ASP A 6 -3.61 -6.62 -7.87
CA ASP A 6 -2.59 -5.90 -8.62
C ASP A 6 -3.07 -4.47 -8.94
N ASN A 7 -2.14 -3.52 -8.86
CA ASN A 7 -2.43 -2.12 -9.17
C ASN A 7 -2.13 -1.84 -10.64
N ARG A 8 -3.08 -2.19 -11.51
CA ARG A 8 -2.93 -1.99 -12.96
C ARG A 8 -2.77 -0.53 -13.34
N LYS A 9 -3.51 0.34 -12.67
CA LYS A 9 -3.46 1.78 -12.93
C LYS A 9 -2.04 2.32 -12.73
N ALA A 10 -1.35 1.88 -11.70
CA ALA A 10 0.02 2.31 -11.43
C ALA A 10 0.98 1.90 -12.55
N ARG A 11 0.77 0.73 -13.14
CA ARG A 11 1.65 0.24 -14.20
C ARG A 11 1.55 1.07 -15.48
N TYR A 12 0.41 1.73 -15.71
CA TYR A 12 0.24 2.63 -16.83
C TYR A 12 0.69 4.06 -16.52
N ALA A 13 0.44 4.51 -15.29
CA ALA A 13 0.66 5.91 -14.89
C ALA A 13 2.08 6.20 -14.40
N TYR A 14 2.84 5.16 -14.01
CA TYR A 14 4.15 5.32 -13.40
C TYR A 14 5.22 4.48 -14.06
N GLU A 15 6.42 5.05 -14.14
CA GLU A 15 7.62 4.30 -14.46
C GLU A 15 8.16 3.70 -13.16
N ILE A 16 8.12 2.37 -13.06
CA ILE A 16 8.53 1.63 -11.86
C ILE A 16 10.04 1.48 -11.85
N GLN A 17 10.71 1.98 -10.81
CA GLN A 17 12.17 1.92 -10.70
C GLN A 17 12.64 0.85 -9.74
N ASP A 18 12.22 0.89 -8.47
CA ASP A 18 12.62 -0.10 -7.46
C ASP A 18 11.39 -0.72 -6.83
N LYS A 19 11.44 -2.02 -6.57
CA LYS A 19 10.37 -2.76 -5.90
C LYS A 19 10.84 -3.27 -4.55
N PHE A 20 9.94 -3.27 -3.56
CA PHE A 20 10.20 -3.76 -2.22
C PHE A 20 9.07 -4.66 -1.77
N HIS A 21 9.41 -5.76 -1.11
CA HIS A 21 8.43 -6.57 -0.41
C HIS A 21 8.13 -5.92 0.93
N ALA A 22 6.87 -5.78 1.25
CA ALA A 22 6.46 -5.10 2.47
C ALA A 22 5.25 -5.81 3.09
N GLY A 23 5.19 -5.81 4.41
CA GLY A 23 4.00 -6.23 5.12
C GLY A 23 3.06 -5.05 5.35
N LEU A 24 1.81 -5.34 5.67
CA LEU A 24 0.82 -4.36 6.09
C LEU A 24 0.29 -4.74 7.46
N GLN A 25 0.16 -3.76 8.33
CA GLN A 25 -0.49 -3.96 9.61
C GLN A 25 -2.00 -3.91 9.41
N LEU A 26 -2.64 -5.06 9.50
CA LEU A 26 -4.06 -5.22 9.18
C LEU A 26 -4.85 -5.75 10.36
N THR A 27 -6.14 -5.41 10.39
CA THR A 27 -7.08 -6.02 11.33
C THR A 27 -7.60 -7.34 10.77
N GLY A 28 -8.26 -8.15 11.62
CA GLY A 28 -8.81 -9.43 11.20
C GLY A 28 -9.84 -9.30 10.08
N THR A 29 -10.73 -8.32 10.16
CA THR A 29 -11.74 -8.10 9.11
C THR A 29 -11.13 -7.62 7.81
N GLU A 30 -10.04 -6.85 7.86
CA GLU A 30 -9.31 -6.46 6.66
C GLU A 30 -8.69 -7.66 5.96
N VAL A 31 -8.06 -8.56 6.71
CA VAL A 31 -7.48 -9.79 6.14
C VAL A 31 -8.56 -10.63 5.47
N LYS A 32 -9.70 -10.79 6.10
CA LYS A 32 -10.82 -11.56 5.55
C LYS A 32 -11.38 -10.93 4.27
N ALA A 33 -11.53 -9.62 4.25
CA ALA A 33 -12.00 -8.90 3.06
C ALA A 33 -11.01 -9.03 1.89
N ILE A 34 -9.71 -8.95 2.18
CA ILE A 34 -8.66 -9.14 1.15
C ILE A 34 -8.73 -10.55 0.57
N ARG A 35 -8.96 -11.55 1.40
CA ARG A 35 -9.11 -12.94 0.92
C ARG A 35 -10.29 -13.09 -0.03
N GLU A 36 -11.31 -12.25 0.12
CA GLU A 36 -12.47 -12.22 -0.77
C GLU A 36 -12.23 -11.33 -2.01
N GLY A 37 -11.05 -10.74 -2.14
CA GLY A 37 -10.72 -9.88 -3.26
C GLY A 37 -11.33 -8.48 -3.18
N LYS A 38 -11.84 -8.07 -2.02
CA LYS A 38 -12.55 -6.81 -1.84
C LYS A 38 -11.60 -5.67 -1.44
N VAL A 39 -10.59 -5.44 -2.25
CA VAL A 39 -9.60 -4.39 -2.01
C VAL A 39 -9.27 -3.70 -3.33
N SER A 40 -9.08 -2.38 -3.28
CA SER A 40 -8.65 -1.59 -4.42
C SER A 40 -7.39 -0.81 -4.07
N LEU A 41 -6.37 -0.92 -4.91
CA LEU A 41 -5.10 -0.20 -4.78
C LEU A 41 -5.03 1.03 -5.69
N ALA A 42 -6.02 1.23 -6.57
CA ALA A 42 -5.94 2.19 -7.67
C ALA A 42 -5.63 3.62 -7.22
N GLU A 43 -6.17 4.06 -6.09
CA GLU A 43 -5.98 5.41 -5.58
C GLU A 43 -5.01 5.44 -4.38
N SER A 44 -4.30 4.34 -4.13
CA SER A 44 -3.42 4.26 -2.97
C SER A 44 -2.04 4.85 -3.23
N TYR A 45 -1.45 5.37 -2.19
CA TYR A 45 -0.09 5.90 -2.19
C TYR A 45 0.49 5.80 -0.77
N VAL A 46 1.80 5.95 -0.66
CA VAL A 46 2.48 5.83 0.62
C VAL A 46 3.10 7.16 1.01
N VAL A 47 2.95 7.53 2.28
CA VAL A 47 3.58 8.72 2.83
C VAL A 47 4.54 8.33 3.94
N VAL A 48 5.58 9.15 4.14
CA VAL A 48 6.53 9.00 5.24
C VAL A 48 6.14 9.99 6.33
N SER A 49 5.86 9.47 7.53
CA SER A 49 5.52 10.32 8.66
C SER A 49 6.75 11.03 9.23
N SER A 50 6.53 12.02 10.07
CA SER A 50 7.61 12.75 10.75
C SER A 50 8.48 11.83 11.61
N SER A 51 7.93 10.73 12.09
CA SER A 51 8.67 9.72 12.88
C SER A 51 9.38 8.68 12.03
N GLY A 52 9.34 8.80 10.70
CA GLY A 52 10.00 7.88 9.79
C GLY A 52 9.22 6.60 9.49
N GLU A 53 7.95 6.57 9.84
CA GLU A 53 7.09 5.43 9.52
C GLU A 53 6.43 5.62 8.15
N LEU A 54 6.15 4.50 7.48
CA LEU A 54 5.49 4.52 6.18
C LEU A 54 4.02 4.14 6.34
N TRP A 55 3.13 4.96 5.79
CA TRP A 55 1.68 4.76 5.89
C TRP A 55 1.05 4.71 4.51
N VAL A 56 0.22 3.70 4.28
CA VAL A 56 -0.56 3.58 3.04
C VAL A 56 -1.86 4.34 3.19
N LYS A 57 -2.10 5.27 2.29
CA LYS A 57 -3.34 6.06 2.23
C LYS A 57 -4.09 5.74 0.94
N GLY A 58 -5.41 5.89 0.97
CA GLY A 58 -6.23 5.70 -0.22
C GLY A 58 -6.44 4.26 -0.64
N MET A 59 -5.98 3.29 0.15
CA MET A 59 -6.26 1.88 -0.10
C MET A 59 -7.64 1.56 0.46
N HIS A 60 -8.56 1.16 -0.41
CA HIS A 60 -9.91 0.81 -0.04
C HIS A 60 -10.02 -0.69 0.22
N ILE A 61 -10.34 -1.07 1.44
CA ILE A 61 -10.66 -2.45 1.81
C ILE A 61 -12.10 -2.46 2.29
N SER A 62 -12.99 -3.07 1.52
CA SER A 62 -14.42 -3.11 1.86
C SER A 62 -14.65 -3.77 3.21
N GLU A 63 -15.72 -3.40 3.88
CA GLU A 63 -16.09 -4.08 5.12
C GLU A 63 -16.30 -5.57 4.84
N PHE A 64 -15.92 -6.40 5.80
CA PHE A 64 -16.16 -7.84 5.69
C PHE A 64 -17.65 -8.11 5.86
N SER A 65 -18.26 -8.80 4.90
CA SER A 65 -19.72 -8.98 4.83
C SER A 65 -20.31 -9.69 6.06
N HIS A 66 -19.55 -10.51 6.74
CA HIS A 66 -19.97 -11.22 7.95
C HIS A 66 -19.43 -10.57 9.22
N GLY A 67 -18.80 -9.41 9.10
CA GLY A 67 -18.33 -8.65 10.24
C GLY A 67 -19.50 -7.91 10.90
N SER A 68 -19.40 -7.72 12.21
CA SER A 68 -20.39 -6.96 12.97
C SER A 68 -19.88 -5.52 13.17
N TYR A 69 -20.29 -4.90 14.27
CA TYR A 69 -19.81 -3.58 14.66
C TYR A 69 -18.28 -3.48 14.84
N ALA A 70 -17.58 -4.61 14.92
CA ALA A 70 -16.13 -4.65 15.04
C ALA A 70 -15.42 -4.55 13.69
N ASN A 71 -16.13 -4.25 12.61
CA ASN A 71 -15.57 -4.10 11.28
C ASN A 71 -14.67 -2.85 11.20
N HIS A 72 -13.84 -2.81 10.17
CA HIS A 72 -12.88 -1.72 9.98
C HIS A 72 -13.44 -0.62 9.08
N PRO A 73 -12.95 0.64 9.22
CA PRO A 73 -13.24 1.67 8.23
C PRO A 73 -12.57 1.33 6.90
N PRO A 74 -13.29 1.42 5.76
CA PRO A 74 -12.72 0.99 4.47
C PRO A 74 -11.45 1.73 4.05
N LEU A 75 -11.32 3.01 4.37
CA LEU A 75 -10.15 3.82 3.99
C LEU A 75 -9.19 4.07 5.16
N ARG A 76 -9.19 3.19 6.16
CA ARG A 76 -8.26 3.31 7.28
C ARG A 76 -6.81 3.36 6.77
N GLU A 77 -6.02 4.26 7.31
CA GLU A 77 -4.59 4.30 6.98
C GLU A 77 -3.91 3.09 7.62
N ARG A 78 -3.05 2.42 6.87
CA ARG A 78 -2.38 1.20 7.33
C ARG A 78 -0.88 1.40 7.31
N LYS A 79 -0.23 0.91 8.36
CA LYS A 79 1.22 1.02 8.48
C LYS A 79 1.87 -0.02 7.58
N LEU A 80 2.87 0.42 6.82
CA LEU A 80 3.69 -0.45 5.98
C LEU A 80 4.85 -0.97 6.80
N LEU A 81 5.09 -2.27 6.74
CA LEU A 81 6.12 -2.94 7.54
C LEU A 81 7.30 -3.32 6.65
N LEU A 82 8.43 -2.64 6.87
CA LEU A 82 9.68 -2.85 6.14
C LEU A 82 10.84 -2.85 7.13
N LYS A 83 11.98 -3.39 6.71
CA LYS A 83 13.20 -3.33 7.51
C LYS A 83 13.69 -1.89 7.59
N LYS A 84 14.28 -1.53 8.72
CA LYS A 84 14.77 -0.18 8.95
C LYS A 84 15.68 0.33 7.83
N ARG A 85 16.61 -0.50 7.37
CA ARG A 85 17.52 -0.14 6.27
C ARG A 85 16.79 0.13 4.96
N GLU A 86 15.67 -0.59 4.72
CA GLU A 86 14.86 -0.36 3.53
C GLU A 86 14.10 0.95 3.63
N ILE A 87 13.56 1.26 4.81
CA ILE A 87 12.88 2.53 5.07
C ILE A 87 13.85 3.71 4.85
N GLU A 88 15.07 3.59 5.34
CA GLU A 88 16.09 4.62 5.17
C GLU A 88 16.45 4.83 3.70
N LYS A 89 16.59 3.74 2.96
CA LYS A 89 16.87 3.78 1.51
C LYS A 89 15.73 4.47 0.75
N ILE A 90 14.49 4.11 1.08
CA ILE A 90 13.31 4.69 0.45
C ILE A 90 13.21 6.17 0.76
N ALA A 91 13.33 6.56 2.02
CA ALA A 91 13.25 7.95 2.45
C ALA A 91 14.30 8.81 1.73
N LYS A 92 15.52 8.30 1.58
CA LYS A 92 16.59 8.98 0.89
C LYS A 92 16.26 9.21 -0.59
N LYS A 93 15.71 8.19 -1.27
CA LYS A 93 15.32 8.31 -2.67
C LYS A 93 14.13 9.23 -2.88
N LEU A 94 13.20 9.27 -1.95
CA LEU A 94 12.01 10.13 -2.05
C LEU A 94 12.33 11.63 -1.88
N ASN A 95 13.57 11.98 -1.56
CA ASN A 95 14.01 13.38 -1.61
C ASN A 95 14.05 13.89 -3.05
N ASP A 96 14.15 13.01 -4.06
CA ASP A 96 13.99 13.39 -5.46
C ASP A 96 12.50 13.69 -5.70
N LYS A 97 12.19 14.92 -6.07
CA LYS A 97 10.81 15.41 -6.21
C LYS A 97 9.98 14.66 -7.24
N GLY A 98 10.60 13.99 -8.18
CA GLY A 98 9.87 13.25 -9.20
C GLY A 98 9.49 11.84 -8.79
N LEU A 99 9.91 11.38 -7.61
CA LEU A 99 9.69 10.01 -7.17
C LEU A 99 8.63 9.92 -6.07
N THR A 100 7.85 8.85 -6.11
CA THR A 100 6.84 8.56 -5.11
C THR A 100 6.82 7.05 -4.82
N LEU A 101 6.24 6.64 -3.71
CA LEU A 101 6.13 5.24 -3.32
C LEU A 101 4.69 4.78 -3.53
N ILE A 102 4.50 3.79 -4.39
CA ILE A 102 3.19 3.32 -4.83
C ILE A 102 3.03 1.82 -4.51
N PRO A 103 1.92 1.42 -3.88
CA PRO A 103 1.63 0.00 -3.73
C PRO A 103 1.33 -0.63 -5.09
N LEU A 104 2.01 -1.73 -5.39
CA LEU A 104 1.77 -2.50 -6.63
C LEU A 104 0.88 -3.71 -6.38
N LYS A 105 1.09 -4.36 -5.25
CA LYS A 105 0.32 -5.51 -4.78
C LYS A 105 0.17 -5.36 -3.28
N ILE A 106 -0.61 -6.22 -2.67
CA ILE A 106 -0.80 -6.18 -1.20
C ILE A 106 0.53 -6.31 -0.45
N SER A 107 1.48 -7.06 -1.00
CA SER A 107 2.77 -7.33 -0.34
C SER A 107 3.96 -6.63 -1.01
N SER A 108 3.73 -5.68 -1.91
CA SER A 108 4.84 -5.01 -2.59
C SER A 108 4.53 -3.56 -2.93
N VAL A 109 5.58 -2.74 -2.85
CA VAL A 109 5.53 -1.31 -3.20
C VAL A 109 6.67 -1.00 -4.14
N SER A 110 6.59 0.10 -4.87
CA SER A 110 7.67 0.53 -5.75
C SER A 110 7.93 2.01 -5.61
N ILE A 111 9.22 2.37 -5.74
CA ILE A 111 9.61 3.75 -6.00
C ILE A 111 9.36 3.97 -7.48
N SER A 112 8.56 4.98 -7.82
CA SER A 112 8.08 5.17 -9.17
C SER A 112 8.04 6.65 -9.53
N ARG A 113 8.13 6.94 -10.83
CA ARG A 113 8.05 8.29 -11.38
C ARG A 113 6.80 8.38 -12.26
N SER A 114 6.03 9.45 -12.09
CA SER A 114 4.87 9.68 -12.94
C SER A 114 5.33 9.85 -14.40
N GLN A 115 4.59 9.23 -15.31
CA GLN A 115 4.89 9.30 -16.75
C GLN A 115 4.24 10.49 -17.45
N GLU A 116 3.56 11.33 -16.72
CA GLU A 116 2.94 12.52 -17.31
C GLU A 116 3.95 13.60 -17.66
#